data_5377807ff6fd11f4510319724e6835f7
#
_entry.id   5377807ff6fd11f4510319724e6835f7
#
_cell.length_a   1.000
_cell.length_b   1.000
_cell.length_c   1.000
_cell.angle_alpha   90.00
_cell.angle_beta   90.00
_cell.angle_gamma   90.00
#
_symmetry.space_group_name_H-M   'P 1'
#
loop_
_entity.id
_entity.type
_entity.pdbx_description
1 polymer ?
#
loop_
_entity_poly.entity_id
_entity_poly.type
_entity_poly.pdbx_seq_one_letter_code
_entity_poly.pdbx_strand_id
1 'polypeptide(L)'
;MSNNELIIIPKVEKYIEYILTIVIKLPRTEKFSIGTEIKTSVYNMLRNILLVSKMDKTKRLEIYNIVDAEIYYQRICIRIMY
;
A
#
# COMPACT_ATOMS: atom_id res chain seq x y z
N MET A 1 16.16 12.49 7.20
CA MET A 1 14.86 12.44 6.50
C MET A 1 14.44 13.81 6.03
N SER A 2 13.86 13.90 4.86
CA SER A 2 13.28 15.14 4.39
C SER A 2 11.95 15.39 5.10
N ASN A 3 11.49 16.65 5.11
CA ASN A 3 10.19 16.99 5.69
C ASN A 3 9.05 16.24 5.00
N ASN A 4 9.17 15.97 3.70
CA ASN A 4 8.16 15.23 2.95
C ASN A 4 8.00 13.82 3.47
N GLU A 5 9.09 13.15 3.84
CA GLU A 5 9.05 11.79 4.39
C GLU A 5 8.36 11.77 5.76
N LEU A 6 8.62 12.79 6.58
CA LEU A 6 7.98 12.90 7.90
C LEU A 6 6.47 13.09 7.79
N ILE A 7 5.99 13.70 6.70
CA ILE A 7 4.56 13.91 6.47
C ILE A 7 3.93 12.67 5.83
N ILE A 8 4.63 12.04 4.89
CA ILE A 8 4.11 10.91 4.10
C ILE A 8 3.90 9.66 4.96
N ILE A 9 4.85 9.33 5.84
CA ILE A 9 4.79 8.08 6.60
C ILE A 9 3.54 8.00 7.48
N PRO A 10 3.18 9.02 8.27
CA PRO A 10 1.93 8.95 9.04
C PRO A 10 0.68 8.78 8.18
N LYS A 11 0.66 9.40 6.98
CA LYS A 11 -0.47 9.25 6.05
C LYS A 11 -0.56 7.84 5.51
N VAL A 12 0.59 7.23 5.20
CA VAL A 12 0.65 5.86 4.73
C VAL A 12 0.19 4.90 5.81
N GLU A 13 0.61 5.12 7.05
CA GLU A 13 0.17 4.29 8.18
C GLU A 13 -1.34 4.33 8.34
N LYS A 14 -1.96 5.51 8.24
CA LYS A 14 -3.41 5.64 8.31
C LYS A 14 -4.11 4.94 7.16
N TYR A 15 -3.56 5.04 5.97
CA TYR A 15 -4.09 4.35 4.80
C TYR A 15 -4.05 2.84 5.01
N ILE A 16 -2.94 2.31 5.51
CA ILE A 16 -2.77 0.88 5.77
C ILE A 16 -3.79 0.41 6.82
N GLU A 17 -3.95 1.16 7.90
CA GLU A 17 -4.95 0.83 8.93
C GLU A 17 -6.34 0.78 8.34
N TYR A 18 -6.69 1.73 7.48
CA TYR A 18 -7.97 1.77 6.79
C TYR A 18 -8.19 0.52 5.92
N ILE A 19 -7.18 0.17 5.11
CA ILE A 19 -7.26 -1.00 4.23
C ILE A 19 -7.39 -2.29 5.04
N LEU A 20 -6.62 -2.44 6.10
CA LEU A 20 -6.68 -3.63 6.95
C LEU A 20 -8.04 -3.76 7.64
N THR A 21 -8.66 -2.63 8.01
CA THR A 21 -10.00 -2.63 8.56
C THR A 21 -11.02 -3.18 7.55
N ILE A 22 -10.88 -2.83 6.28
CA ILE A 22 -11.74 -3.34 5.20
C ILE A 22 -11.52 -4.85 5.03
N VAL A 23 -10.26 -5.29 5.02
CA VAL A 23 -9.93 -6.71 4.85
C VAL A 23 -10.53 -7.56 5.96
N ILE A 24 -10.49 -7.08 7.19
CA ILE A 24 -11.07 -7.81 8.34
C ILE A 24 -12.56 -8.06 8.14
N LYS A 25 -13.27 -7.16 7.47
CA LYS A 25 -14.70 -7.28 7.24
C LYS A 25 -15.06 -8.15 6.04
N LEU A 26 -14.09 -8.63 5.28
CA LEU A 26 -14.37 -9.54 4.16
C LEU A 26 -14.94 -10.87 4.66
N PRO A 27 -15.78 -11.54 3.86
CA PRO A 27 -16.22 -12.90 4.16
C PRO A 27 -15.02 -13.83 4.37
N ARG A 28 -15.19 -14.84 5.20
CA ARG A 28 -14.08 -15.72 5.61
C ARG A 28 -13.34 -16.35 4.44
N THR A 29 -14.06 -16.76 3.41
CA THR A 29 -13.46 -17.35 2.22
C THR A 29 -12.60 -16.37 1.46
N GLU A 30 -13.03 -15.11 1.34
CA GLU A 30 -12.30 -14.06 0.63
C GLU A 30 -11.11 -13.55 1.42
N LYS A 31 -11.12 -13.67 2.76
CA LYS A 31 -9.97 -13.27 3.57
C LYS A 31 -8.73 -14.09 3.24
N PHE A 32 -8.89 -15.36 2.92
CA PHE A 32 -7.77 -16.24 2.62
C PHE A 32 -7.30 -16.16 1.18
N SER A 33 -8.07 -15.53 0.30
CA SER A 33 -7.68 -15.33 -1.11
C SER A 33 -7.38 -13.87 -1.38
N ILE A 34 -8.39 -13.06 -1.68
CA ILE A 34 -8.20 -11.64 -2.02
C ILE A 34 -7.67 -10.85 -0.84
N GLY A 35 -8.09 -11.16 0.38
CA GLY A 35 -7.58 -10.49 1.57
C GLY A 35 -6.07 -10.64 1.71
N THR A 36 -5.54 -11.84 1.43
CA THR A 36 -4.11 -12.11 1.45
C THR A 36 -3.39 -11.30 0.36
N GLU A 37 -3.97 -11.25 -0.84
CA GLU A 37 -3.40 -10.46 -1.94
C GLU A 37 -3.35 -8.98 -1.59
N ILE A 38 -4.39 -8.45 -0.99
CA ILE A 38 -4.42 -7.04 -0.58
C ILE A 38 -3.34 -6.77 0.47
N LYS A 39 -3.20 -7.63 1.46
CA LYS A 39 -2.17 -7.49 2.50
C LYS A 39 -0.77 -7.52 1.90
N THR A 40 -0.51 -8.46 0.99
CA THR A 40 0.79 -8.57 0.32
C THR A 40 1.11 -7.28 -0.42
N SER A 41 0.14 -6.75 -1.17
CA SER A 41 0.29 -5.51 -1.90
C SER A 41 0.57 -4.32 -0.97
N VAL A 42 -0.15 -4.25 0.15
CA VAL A 42 0.04 -3.18 1.15
C VAL A 42 1.46 -3.21 1.72
N TYR A 43 1.95 -4.38 2.08
CA TYR A 43 3.30 -4.49 2.63
C TYR A 43 4.38 -4.20 1.59
N ASN A 44 4.18 -4.63 0.34
CA ASN A 44 5.09 -4.27 -0.76
C ASN A 44 5.13 -2.77 -0.98
N MET A 45 3.98 -2.12 -0.94
CA MET A 45 3.87 -0.68 -1.05
C MET A 45 4.67 0.01 0.06
N LEU A 46 4.50 -0.44 1.30
CA LEU A 46 5.21 0.14 2.43
C LEU A 46 6.73 0.00 2.29
N ARG A 47 7.20 -1.18 1.90
CA ARG A 47 8.64 -1.40 1.67
C ARG A 47 9.19 -0.45 0.63
N ASN A 48 8.46 -0.27 -0.46
CA ASN A 48 8.90 0.63 -1.53
C ASN A 48 8.93 2.09 -1.07
N ILE A 49 7.95 2.51 -0.28
CA ILE A 49 7.94 3.85 0.28
C ILE A 49 9.14 4.08 1.19
N LEU A 50 9.47 3.12 2.03
CA LEU A 50 10.64 3.20 2.91
C LEU A 50 11.95 3.20 2.12
N LEU A 51 11.99 2.46 1.01
CA LEU A 51 13.15 2.39 0.14
C LEU A 51 13.44 3.74 -0.53
N VAL A 52 12.42 4.50 -0.88
CA VAL A 52 12.55 5.79 -1.55
C VAL A 52 13.45 6.74 -0.77
N SER A 53 13.40 6.70 0.56
CA SER A 53 14.21 7.60 1.39
C SER A 53 15.71 7.37 1.23
N LYS A 54 16.10 6.20 0.71
CA LYS A 54 17.50 5.80 0.53
C LYS A 54 17.97 5.86 -0.92
N MET A 55 17.09 6.31 -1.83
CA MET A 55 17.39 6.30 -3.26
C MET A 55 17.68 7.70 -3.81
N ASP A 56 18.43 7.74 -4.90
CA ASP A 56 18.67 8.97 -5.64
C ASP A 56 17.37 9.50 -6.24
N LYS A 57 17.27 10.79 -6.42
CA LYS A 57 16.07 11.43 -6.98
C LYS A 57 15.68 10.86 -8.34
N THR A 58 16.68 10.50 -9.16
CA THR A 58 16.42 9.95 -10.50
C THR A 58 15.70 8.61 -10.48
N LYS A 59 15.89 7.83 -9.42
CA LYS A 59 15.30 6.50 -9.28
C LYS A 59 13.97 6.51 -8.53
N ARG A 60 13.68 7.58 -7.81
CA ARG A 60 12.47 7.68 -7.00
C ARG A 60 11.19 7.61 -7.82
N LEU A 61 11.21 8.16 -9.04
CA LEU A 61 10.02 8.16 -9.89
C LEU A 61 9.56 6.73 -10.21
N GLU A 62 10.49 5.83 -10.51
CA GLU A 62 10.17 4.44 -10.78
C GLU A 62 9.48 3.78 -9.57
N ILE A 63 9.99 4.05 -8.37
CA ILE A 63 9.42 3.50 -7.15
C ILE A 63 8.04 4.10 -6.88
N TYR A 64 7.86 5.39 -7.10
CA TYR A 64 6.54 6.01 -6.94
C TYR A 64 5.52 5.41 -7.91
N ASN A 65 5.93 5.07 -9.13
CA ASN A 65 5.05 4.41 -10.10
C ASN A 65 4.65 3.02 -9.60
N ILE A 66 5.57 2.29 -8.99
CA ILE A 66 5.27 0.98 -8.39
C ILE A 66 4.27 1.14 -7.25
N VAL A 67 4.46 2.14 -6.38
CA VAL A 67 3.55 2.41 -5.28
C VAL A 67 2.15 2.76 -5.79
N ASP A 68 2.06 3.60 -6.81
CA ASP A 68 0.77 3.95 -7.42
C ASP A 68 0.07 2.72 -7.99
N ALA A 69 0.81 1.82 -8.65
CA ALA A 69 0.25 0.59 -9.19
C ALA A 69 -0.27 -0.32 -8.06
N GLU A 70 0.45 -0.41 -6.94
CA GLU A 70 0.01 -1.20 -5.80
C GLU A 70 -1.27 -0.64 -5.19
N ILE A 71 -1.36 0.68 -5.04
CA ILE A 71 -2.57 1.32 -4.52
C ILE A 71 -3.76 1.05 -5.45
N TYR A 72 -3.55 1.19 -6.75
CA TYR A 72 -4.59 0.94 -7.74
C TYR A 72 -5.05 -0.52 -7.68
N TYR A 73 -4.12 -1.45 -7.57
CA TYR A 73 -4.41 -2.87 -7.43
C TYR A 73 -5.28 -3.15 -6.20
N GLN A 74 -4.92 -2.58 -5.06
CA GLN A 74 -5.69 -2.73 -3.82
C GLN A 74 -7.12 -2.23 -3.99
N ARG A 75 -7.28 -1.06 -4.63
CA ARG A 75 -8.60 -0.47 -4.86
C ARG A 75 -9.46 -1.33 -5.78
N ILE A 76 -8.86 -1.89 -6.82
CA ILE A 76 -9.58 -2.78 -7.74
C ILE A 76 -10.03 -4.04 -7.00
N CYS A 77 -9.16 -4.65 -6.21
CA CYS A 77 -9.50 -5.83 -5.43
C CYS A 77 -10.67 -5.56 -4.48
N ILE A 78 -10.63 -4.44 -3.77
CA ILE A 78 -11.71 -4.06 -2.86
C ILE A 78 -13.01 -3.84 -3.62
N ARG A 79 -12.96 -3.17 -4.77
CA ARG A 79 -14.15 -2.91 -5.59
C ARG A 79 -14.77 -4.21 -6.09
N ILE A 80 -13.96 -5.19 -6.46
CA ILE A 80 -14.47 -6.49 -6.90
C ILE A 80 -15.21 -7.20 -5.77
N MET A 81 -14.75 -7.05 -4.52
CA MET A 81 -15.35 -7.73 -3.37
C MET A 81 -16.57 -7.01 -2.80
N TYR A 82 -16.71 -5.75 -3.08
CA TYR A 82 -17.83 -4.94 -2.63
C TYR A 82 -18.56 -4.33 -3.82
#